data_75f698aabce02740f0e8ee1cc47c1ceb
#
_entry.id   75f698aabce02740f0e8ee1cc47c1ceb
#
_cell.length_a   1.000
_cell.length_b   1.000
_cell.length_c   1.000
_cell.angle_alpha   90.00
_cell.angle_beta   90.00
_cell.angle_gamma   90.00
#
_symmetry.space_group_name_H-M   'P 1'
#
loop_
_entity.id
_entity.type
_entity.pdbx_description
1 polymer ?
#
loop_
_entity_poly.entity_id
_entity_poly.type
_entity_poly.pdbx_seq_one_letter_code
_entity_poly.pdbx_strand_id
1 'polypeptide(L)'
;PFAEGIKAEKQCKTMFKASAWIADYPDADNFMQLFYGKNIHATNNGCMKIPEYDRLYEQTQKMRPSPERDALYRKMARIMEVYMPVQMESTRYRNALAQPKVIGFKKHPIIPSEWMYFDLKK
;
A
#
# COMPACT_ATOMS: atom_id res chain seq x y z
N PRO A 1 -10.91 21.30 5.71
CA PRO A 1 -11.08 20.25 6.73
C PRO A 1 -10.76 18.87 6.13
N PHE A 2 -10.37 17.92 6.98
CA PHE A 2 -9.91 16.59 6.55
C PHE A 2 -10.96 15.83 5.71
N ALA A 3 -12.21 15.87 6.13
CA ALA A 3 -13.32 15.20 5.43
C ALA A 3 -13.55 15.73 4.00
N GLU A 4 -13.41 17.02 3.80
CA GLU A 4 -13.51 17.63 2.47
C GLU A 4 -12.34 17.26 1.57
N GLY A 5 -11.14 17.15 2.15
CA GLY A 5 -9.96 16.65 1.44
C GLY A 5 -10.17 15.22 0.92
N ILE A 6 -10.68 14.31 1.76
CA ILE A 6 -11.02 12.94 1.35
C ILE A 6 -12.10 12.94 0.26
N LYS A 7 -13.12 13.78 0.37
CA LYS A 7 -14.16 13.89 -0.66
C LYS A 7 -13.61 14.37 -2.00
N ALA A 8 -12.75 15.40 -1.97
CA ALA A 8 -12.10 15.91 -3.18
C ALA A 8 -11.19 14.84 -3.83
N GLU A 9 -10.44 14.10 -3.02
CA GLU A 9 -9.60 13.00 -3.47
C GLU A 9 -10.42 11.90 -4.17
N LYS A 10 -11.50 11.44 -3.54
CA LYS A 10 -12.40 10.45 -4.15
C LYS A 10 -13.12 10.95 -5.41
N GLN A 11 -13.19 12.26 -5.62
CA GLN A 11 -13.75 12.87 -6.83
C GLN A 11 -12.67 13.20 -7.88
N CYS A 12 -11.42 12.77 -7.68
CA CYS A 12 -10.29 13.08 -8.56
C CYS A 12 -10.06 14.58 -8.76
N LYS A 13 -10.35 15.40 -7.75
CA LYS A 13 -10.22 16.87 -7.78
C LYS A 13 -8.96 17.37 -7.08
N THR A 14 -8.14 16.46 -6.55
CA THR A 14 -6.91 16.81 -5.85
C THR A 14 -5.74 16.77 -6.83
N MET A 15 -5.04 17.87 -7.00
CA MET A 15 -3.88 17.94 -7.89
C MET A 15 -2.63 17.32 -7.25
N PHE A 16 -2.44 17.51 -5.97
CA PHE A 16 -1.29 17.00 -5.21
C PHE A 16 -1.67 16.77 -3.75
N LYS A 17 -1.21 15.64 -3.18
CA LYS A 17 -1.46 15.29 -1.78
C LYS A 17 -0.37 14.36 -1.26
N ALA A 18 0.09 14.62 -0.04
CA ALA A 18 0.90 13.66 0.70
C ALA A 18 0.01 12.50 1.18
N SER A 19 0.46 11.27 0.97
CA SER A 19 -0.22 10.05 1.39
C SER A 19 0.78 9.01 1.85
N ALA A 20 0.29 7.94 2.49
CA ALA A 20 1.09 6.80 2.87
C ALA A 20 0.26 5.52 2.77
N TRP A 21 0.92 4.41 2.47
CA TRP A 21 0.30 3.09 2.49
C TRP A 21 1.16 2.13 3.31
N ILE A 22 0.51 1.30 4.08
CA ILE A 22 1.12 0.19 4.81
C ILE A 22 0.47 -1.08 4.28
N ALA A 23 1.26 -2.09 3.96
CA ALA A 23 0.74 -3.34 3.46
C ALA A 23 -0.18 -4.03 4.48
N ASP A 24 -1.35 -4.48 4.04
CA ASP A 24 -2.27 -5.29 4.84
C ASP A 24 -1.86 -6.76 4.83
N TYR A 25 -1.12 -7.19 3.81
CA TYR A 25 -0.61 -8.54 3.62
C TYR A 25 0.70 -8.51 2.81
N PRO A 26 1.58 -9.55 2.93
CA PRO A 26 2.91 -9.56 2.33
C PRO A 26 2.90 -9.98 0.85
N ASP A 27 2.23 -9.21 0.00
CA ASP A 27 2.22 -9.38 -1.45
C ASP A 27 2.31 -8.01 -2.13
N ALA A 28 3.02 -7.93 -3.25
CA ALA A 28 3.14 -6.71 -4.05
C ALA A 28 1.79 -6.19 -4.56
N ASP A 29 0.82 -7.07 -4.73
CA ASP A 29 -0.56 -6.74 -5.08
C ASP A 29 -1.14 -5.63 -4.20
N ASN A 30 -0.85 -5.67 -2.89
CA ASN A 30 -1.35 -4.69 -1.93
C ASN A 30 -0.95 -3.25 -2.25
N PHE A 31 0.17 -3.06 -2.93
CA PHE A 31 0.62 -1.75 -3.41
C PHE A 31 0.15 -1.49 -4.84
N MET A 32 0.18 -2.49 -5.71
CA MET A 32 -0.15 -2.32 -7.12
C MET A 32 -1.63 -2.02 -7.35
N GLN A 33 -2.53 -2.49 -6.49
CA GLN A 33 -3.96 -2.17 -6.55
C GLN A 33 -4.28 -0.68 -6.42
N LEU A 34 -3.38 0.10 -5.81
CA LEU A 34 -3.56 1.54 -5.60
C LEU A 34 -3.57 2.35 -6.92
N PHE A 35 -3.14 1.74 -8.00
CA PHE A 35 -3.02 2.36 -9.32
C PHE A 35 -3.92 1.69 -10.37
N TYR A 36 -4.68 0.67 -9.97
CA TYR A 36 -5.60 -0.03 -10.85
C TYR A 36 -6.82 0.84 -11.18
N GLY A 37 -7.11 1.03 -12.45
CA GLY A 37 -8.13 1.96 -12.93
C GLY A 37 -9.54 1.67 -12.39
N LYS A 38 -9.89 0.40 -12.17
CA LYS A 38 -11.21 0.03 -11.59
C LYS A 38 -11.33 0.34 -10.10
N ASN A 39 -10.22 0.63 -9.43
CA ASN A 39 -10.19 1.03 -8.02
C ASN A 39 -10.28 2.57 -7.83
N ILE A 40 -10.49 3.32 -8.90
CA ILE A 40 -10.79 4.76 -8.81
C ILE A 40 -12.04 4.96 -7.95
N HIS A 41 -12.02 5.98 -7.10
CA HIS A 41 -12.99 6.27 -6.04
C HIS A 41 -12.99 5.30 -4.84
N ALA A 42 -12.16 4.25 -4.88
CA ALA A 42 -11.94 3.33 -3.76
C ALA A 42 -10.53 3.51 -3.18
N THR A 43 -9.54 2.75 -3.67
CA THR A 43 -8.14 2.79 -3.21
C THR A 43 -7.21 3.53 -4.15
N ASN A 44 -7.57 3.66 -5.44
CA ASN A 44 -6.81 4.45 -6.42
C ASN A 44 -7.18 5.94 -6.30
N ASN A 45 -6.60 6.57 -5.30
CA ASN A 45 -6.87 7.99 -5.00
C ASN A 45 -6.14 8.96 -5.94
N GLY A 46 -5.12 8.48 -6.66
CA GLY A 46 -4.45 9.23 -7.73
C GLY A 46 -5.24 9.26 -9.03
N CYS A 47 -6.35 8.55 -9.09
CA CYS A 47 -7.21 8.43 -10.27
C CYS A 47 -6.47 8.04 -11.55
N MET A 48 -5.38 7.29 -11.40
CA MET A 48 -4.62 6.78 -12.53
C MET A 48 -5.47 5.78 -13.32
N LYS A 49 -5.49 5.93 -14.63
CA LYS A 49 -6.17 5.01 -15.54
C LYS A 49 -5.29 4.79 -16.77
N ILE A 50 -4.51 3.74 -16.76
CA ILE A 50 -3.60 3.36 -17.85
C ILE A 50 -3.97 1.96 -18.30
N PRO A 51 -4.51 1.77 -19.51
CA PRO A 51 -5.01 0.47 -19.97
C PRO A 51 -3.97 -0.65 -19.96
N GLU A 52 -2.71 -0.33 -20.23
CA GLU A 52 -1.61 -1.30 -20.16
C GLU A 52 -1.35 -1.76 -18.73
N TYR A 53 -1.33 -0.83 -17.77
CA TYR A 53 -1.20 -1.15 -16.35
C TYR A 53 -2.35 -2.04 -15.87
N ASP A 54 -3.58 -1.67 -16.21
CA ASP A 54 -4.79 -2.40 -15.82
C ASP A 54 -4.76 -3.84 -16.35
N ARG A 55 -4.37 -4.02 -17.62
CA ARG A 55 -4.23 -5.35 -18.24
C ARG A 55 -3.18 -6.21 -17.52
N LEU A 56 -2.01 -5.64 -17.19
CA LEU A 56 -0.96 -6.34 -16.45
C LEU A 56 -1.44 -6.72 -15.05
N TYR A 57 -2.12 -5.79 -14.37
CA TYR A 57 -2.68 -6.04 -13.05
C TYR A 57 -3.69 -7.20 -13.08
N GLU A 58 -4.66 -7.19 -14.00
CA GLU A 58 -5.64 -8.26 -14.16
C GLU A 58 -5.00 -9.62 -14.49
N GLN A 59 -3.88 -9.62 -15.19
CA GLN A 59 -3.11 -10.83 -15.45
C GLN A 59 -2.49 -11.38 -14.16
N THR A 60 -1.89 -10.51 -13.32
CA THR A 60 -1.29 -10.96 -12.04
C THR A 60 -2.30 -11.55 -11.09
N GLN A 61 -3.57 -11.09 -11.13
CA GLN A 61 -4.66 -11.60 -10.27
C GLN A 61 -5.03 -13.07 -10.55
N LYS A 62 -4.68 -13.57 -11.71
CA LYS A 62 -4.94 -14.98 -12.12
C LYS A 62 -3.74 -15.88 -11.83
N MET A 63 -2.65 -15.35 -11.31
CA MET A 63 -1.39 -16.07 -11.11
C MET A 63 -1.11 -16.31 -9.63
N ARG A 64 -0.58 -17.48 -9.33
CA ARG A 64 0.04 -17.74 -8.02
C ARG A 64 1.38 -17.00 -7.92
N PRO A 65 1.90 -16.78 -6.70
CA PRO A 65 3.25 -16.23 -6.52
C PRO A 65 4.27 -17.03 -7.34
N SER A 66 5.00 -16.33 -8.21
CA SER A 66 6.00 -16.92 -9.10
C SER A 66 6.92 -15.84 -9.67
N PRO A 67 8.12 -16.21 -10.18
CA PRO A 67 9.02 -15.27 -10.84
C PRO A 67 8.40 -14.54 -12.05
N GLU A 68 7.48 -15.22 -12.75
CA GLU A 68 6.75 -14.65 -13.90
C GLU A 68 5.78 -13.56 -13.44
N ARG A 69 5.05 -13.79 -12.34
CA ARG A 69 4.17 -12.78 -11.71
C ARG A 69 4.99 -11.58 -11.24
N ASP A 70 6.15 -11.80 -10.64
CA ASP A 70 7.05 -10.74 -10.22
C ASP A 70 7.59 -9.94 -11.41
N ALA A 71 7.82 -10.59 -12.56
CA ALA A 71 8.21 -9.89 -13.77
C ALA A 71 7.12 -8.95 -14.29
N LEU A 72 5.85 -9.31 -14.14
CA LEU A 72 4.73 -8.41 -14.46
C LEU A 72 4.67 -7.21 -13.51
N TYR A 73 4.86 -7.42 -12.21
CA TYR A 73 4.93 -6.32 -11.25
C TYR A 73 6.09 -5.37 -11.55
N ARG A 74 7.25 -5.88 -11.96
CA ARG A 74 8.36 -5.02 -12.41
C ARG A 74 8.02 -4.19 -13.65
N LYS A 75 7.25 -4.74 -14.60
CA LYS A 75 6.75 -3.98 -15.76
C LYS A 75 5.79 -2.88 -15.33
N MET A 76 4.88 -3.19 -14.41
CA MET A 76 3.94 -2.22 -13.86
C MET A 76 4.67 -1.09 -13.12
N ALA A 77 5.70 -1.41 -12.34
CA ALA A 77 6.54 -0.40 -11.67
C ALA A 77 7.21 0.55 -12.68
N ARG A 78 7.70 0.04 -13.82
CA ARG A 78 8.26 0.89 -14.88
C ARG A 78 7.24 1.82 -15.52
N ILE A 79 5.99 1.38 -15.69
CA ILE A 79 4.90 2.25 -16.14
C ILE A 79 4.71 3.39 -15.13
N MET A 80 4.73 3.08 -13.83
CA MET A 80 4.62 4.09 -12.79
C MET A 80 5.79 5.07 -12.77
N GLU A 81 7.01 4.61 -13.04
CA GLU A 81 8.19 5.48 -13.19
C GLU A 81 8.02 6.49 -14.33
N VAL A 82 7.41 6.07 -15.44
CA VAL A 82 7.20 6.94 -16.61
C VAL A 82 6.08 7.94 -16.37
N TYR A 83 4.94 7.51 -15.83
CA TYR A 83 3.77 8.37 -15.63
C TYR A 83 3.82 9.14 -14.30
N MET A 84 4.66 8.72 -13.36
CA MET A 84 4.87 9.34 -12.05
C MET A 84 3.56 9.71 -11.32
N PRO A 85 2.60 8.78 -11.18
CA PRO A 85 1.34 9.07 -10.47
C PRO A 85 1.57 9.31 -8.98
N VAL A 86 2.69 8.86 -8.46
CA VAL A 86 3.15 9.06 -7.10
C VAL A 86 4.67 9.18 -7.06
N GLN A 87 5.16 10.12 -6.27
CA GLN A 87 6.58 10.22 -5.94
C GLN A 87 6.81 9.52 -4.60
N MET A 88 7.65 8.49 -4.60
CA MET A 88 8.08 7.82 -3.37
C MET A 88 9.14 8.68 -2.68
N GLU A 89 8.85 9.12 -1.44
CA GLU A 89 9.74 10.02 -0.71
C GLU A 89 10.51 9.28 0.38
N SER A 90 9.82 8.52 1.21
CA SER A 90 10.43 7.91 2.39
C SER A 90 9.72 6.66 2.87
N THR A 91 10.47 5.81 3.58
CA THR A 91 9.93 4.72 4.37
C THR A 91 10.02 5.09 5.84
N ARG A 92 8.90 4.97 6.54
CA ARG A 92 8.80 5.34 7.95
C ARG A 92 9.41 4.27 8.85
N TYR A 93 10.33 4.67 9.74
CA TYR A 93 10.72 3.84 10.88
C TYR A 93 9.68 3.93 11.99
N ARG A 94 9.32 2.78 12.54
CA ARG A 94 8.49 2.70 13.74
C ARG A 94 9.36 2.34 14.94
N ASN A 95 9.57 3.28 15.84
CA ASN A 95 10.18 3.02 17.13
C ASN A 95 9.08 2.60 18.11
N ALA A 96 9.33 1.52 18.85
CA ALA A 96 8.41 1.06 19.86
C ALA A 96 9.19 0.76 21.16
N LEU A 97 8.66 1.27 22.26
CA LEU A 97 9.25 1.11 23.58
C LEU A 97 8.31 0.29 24.44
N ALA A 98 8.87 -0.63 25.21
CA ALA A 98 8.13 -1.41 26.19
C ALA A 98 8.90 -1.42 27.52
N GLN A 99 8.16 -1.42 28.61
CA GLN A 99 8.77 -1.57 29.93
C GLN A 99 9.35 -2.99 30.09
N PRO A 100 10.41 -3.19 30.90
CA PRO A 100 11.05 -4.51 31.09
C PRO A 100 10.12 -5.60 31.63
N LYS A 101 9.00 -5.23 32.22
CA LYS A 101 7.98 -6.16 32.71
C LYS A 101 7.08 -6.73 31.61
N VAL A 102 7.10 -6.16 30.39
CA VAL A 102 6.29 -6.65 29.27
C VAL A 102 6.99 -7.84 28.63
N ILE A 103 6.30 -8.97 28.58
CA ILE A 103 6.75 -10.20 27.95
C ILE A 103 6.14 -10.30 26.54
N GLY A 104 6.87 -10.92 25.59
CA GLY A 104 6.38 -11.16 24.24
C GLY A 104 6.35 -9.93 23.34
N PHE A 105 6.90 -8.80 23.78
CA PHE A 105 6.95 -7.58 23.00
C PHE A 105 7.82 -7.76 21.74
N LYS A 106 7.15 -7.91 20.59
CA LYS A 106 7.79 -8.02 19.28
C LYS A 106 6.92 -7.31 18.25
N LYS A 107 7.50 -6.33 17.58
CA LYS A 107 6.80 -5.63 16.50
C LYS A 107 6.74 -6.49 15.24
N HIS A 108 5.57 -6.51 14.63
CA HIS A 108 5.35 -7.16 13.35
C HIS A 108 5.25 -6.11 12.22
N PRO A 109 5.83 -6.35 11.05
CA PRO A 109 5.85 -5.36 9.96
C PRO A 109 4.45 -5.06 9.39
N ILE A 110 3.53 -6.00 9.47
CA ILE A 110 2.19 -5.92 8.84
C ILE A 110 1.08 -5.86 9.89
N ILE A 111 1.11 -6.72 10.91
CA ILE A 111 0.07 -6.76 11.94
C ILE A 111 0.03 -5.43 12.71
N PRO A 112 -1.06 -4.67 12.67
CA PRO A 112 -1.14 -3.35 13.30
C PRO A 112 -1.27 -3.41 14.82
N SER A 113 -1.77 -4.51 15.35
CA SER A 113 -2.03 -4.70 16.78
C SER A 113 -1.51 -6.06 17.25
N GLU A 114 -0.43 -6.04 18.01
CA GLU A 114 0.19 -7.24 18.57
C GLU A 114 -0.17 -7.48 20.05
N TRP A 115 -1.13 -6.72 20.60
CA TRP A 115 -1.50 -6.74 22.02
C TRP A 115 -1.87 -8.13 22.54
N MET A 116 -2.44 -8.99 21.69
CA MET A 116 -2.81 -10.37 22.06
C MET A 116 -1.62 -11.27 22.37
N TYR A 117 -0.42 -10.86 22.00
CA TYR A 117 0.82 -11.62 22.24
C TYR A 117 1.62 -11.10 23.44
N PHE A 118 1.16 -10.02 24.08
CA PHE A 118 1.86 -9.40 25.19
C PHE A 118 1.33 -9.94 26.52
N ASP A 119 2.25 -10.11 27.47
CA ASP A 119 1.94 -10.46 28.84
C ASP A 119 2.82 -9.65 29.80
N LEU A 120 2.52 -9.71 31.09
CA LEU A 120 3.28 -9.02 32.12
C LEU A 120 3.96 -10.04 33.03
N LYS A 121 5.24 -9.78 33.34
CA LYS A 121 5.92 -10.51 34.42
C LYS A 121 5.14 -10.26 35.72
N LYS A 122 4.78 -11.34 36.41
CA LYS A 122 4.26 -11.31 37.77
C LYS A 122 5.37 -10.94 38.74
#